data_da3820e891aab29dcbc7893b89055c15
#
_entry.id   da3820e891aab29dcbc7893b89055c15
#
_cell.length_a   1.000
_cell.length_b   1.000
_cell.length_c   1.000
_cell.angle_alpha   90.00
_cell.angle_beta   90.00
_cell.angle_gamma   90.00
#
_symmetry.space_group_name_H-M   'P 1'
#
loop_
_entity.id
_entity.type
_entity.pdbx_description
1 polymer ?
#
loop_
_entity_poly.entity_id
_entity_poly.type
_entity_poly.pdbx_seq_one_letter_code
_entity_poly.pdbx_strand_id
1 'polypeptide(L)'
;MSFAPFKVLTFDVVGTLIDFETGILNHVRAVGGTAAATLGDDEILGAYRTARADPEAGWFPDDLVRVYKQMAAKLGLPDAPGFAEGLRDSVVNWPAFPDSVEALKRLRKRFRLVAMTNARHWALDHMSRTLGDPFDDRVSVDDVRFEKPDPQYFAFVRGRLSTLGLQFEDILHVAQSQYHDIGVAKKLGYKVCWIERRKGLKGFGGTLAVAELTQPDYHFTTLAGLADAIEA
;
A
#
# COMPACT_ATOMS: atom_id res chain seq x y z
N MET A 1 -10.99 -11.98 20.23
CA MET A 1 -9.65 -11.42 19.93
C MET A 1 -9.42 -10.24 20.85
N SER A 2 -8.20 -9.99 21.35
CA SER A 2 -7.93 -8.81 22.20
C SER A 2 -6.98 -7.85 21.52
N PHE A 3 -7.37 -6.57 21.45
CA PHE A 3 -6.53 -5.49 20.96
C PHE A 3 -6.05 -4.55 22.08
N ALA A 4 -6.38 -4.91 23.33
CA ALA A 4 -6.06 -4.10 24.52
C ALA A 4 -4.57 -3.75 24.71
N PRO A 5 -3.60 -4.60 24.31
CA PRO A 5 -2.19 -4.25 24.45
C PRO A 5 -1.72 -3.12 23.54
N PHE A 6 -2.39 -2.91 22.38
CA PHE A 6 -1.90 -1.97 21.38
C PHE A 6 -2.27 -0.53 21.71
N LYS A 7 -1.36 0.39 21.41
CA LYS A 7 -1.53 1.84 21.50
C LYS A 7 -1.35 2.51 20.14
N VAL A 8 -0.67 1.84 19.22
CA VAL A 8 -0.32 2.33 17.89
C VAL A 8 -0.72 1.32 16.83
N LEU A 9 -1.38 1.80 15.78
CA LEU A 9 -1.54 1.09 14.54
C LEU A 9 -0.63 1.73 13.49
N THR A 10 0.33 0.97 12.95
CA THR A 10 1.12 1.39 11.81
C THR A 10 0.51 0.82 10.54
N PHE A 11 0.33 1.65 9.52
CA PHE A 11 -0.38 1.28 8.29
C PHE A 11 0.52 1.35 7.06
N ASP A 12 0.56 0.27 6.28
CA ASP A 12 0.81 0.44 4.86
C ASP A 12 -0.32 1.25 4.22
N VAL A 13 -0.01 2.04 3.18
CA VAL A 13 -0.96 2.97 2.57
C VAL A 13 -1.43 2.48 1.19
N VAL A 14 -0.48 2.25 0.27
CA VAL A 14 -0.78 1.91 -1.13
C VAL A 14 -1.16 0.43 -1.24
N GLY A 15 -2.42 0.16 -1.58
CA GLY A 15 -2.97 -1.20 -1.63
C GLY A 15 -3.63 -1.64 -0.34
N THR A 16 -3.39 -0.93 0.78
CA THR A 16 -4.06 -1.19 2.06
C THR A 16 -5.21 -0.21 2.29
N LEU A 17 -4.97 1.08 2.10
CA LEU A 17 -5.91 2.18 2.33
C LEU A 17 -6.32 2.87 1.03
N ILE A 18 -5.40 2.99 0.09
CA ILE A 18 -5.58 3.56 -1.26
C ILE A 18 -5.64 2.42 -2.28
N ASP A 19 -6.67 2.42 -3.11
CA ASP A 19 -6.88 1.44 -4.18
C ASP A 19 -6.05 1.82 -5.43
N PHE A 20 -4.80 1.41 -5.40
CA PHE A 20 -3.86 1.67 -6.49
C PHE A 20 -4.19 0.88 -7.75
N GLU A 21 -4.81 -0.30 -7.64
CA GLU A 21 -5.19 -1.11 -8.78
C GLU A 21 -6.23 -0.38 -9.63
N THR A 22 -7.28 0.15 -9.00
CA THR A 22 -8.24 1.03 -9.65
C THR A 22 -7.57 2.26 -10.26
N GLY A 23 -6.61 2.88 -9.55
CA GLY A 23 -5.87 4.04 -10.06
C GLY A 23 -5.10 3.74 -11.33
N ILE A 24 -4.35 2.63 -11.37
CA ILE A 24 -3.61 2.17 -12.56
C ILE A 24 -4.56 1.86 -13.73
N LEU A 25 -5.59 1.06 -13.45
CA LEU A 25 -6.57 0.65 -14.46
C LEU A 25 -7.26 1.87 -15.10
N ASN A 26 -7.68 2.84 -14.29
CA ASN A 26 -8.30 4.06 -14.77
C ASN A 26 -7.38 4.83 -15.73
N HIS A 27 -6.10 5.00 -15.38
CA HIS A 27 -5.15 5.67 -16.27
C HIS A 27 -4.95 4.89 -17.57
N VAL A 28 -4.67 3.59 -17.49
CA VAL A 28 -4.46 2.75 -18.68
C VAL A 28 -5.68 2.76 -19.59
N ARG A 29 -6.89 2.67 -19.03
CA ARG A 29 -8.15 2.73 -19.81
C ARG A 29 -8.34 4.10 -20.47
N ALA A 30 -7.96 5.18 -19.80
CA ALA A 30 -8.11 6.54 -20.32
C ALA A 30 -7.20 6.83 -21.52
N VAL A 31 -5.94 6.33 -21.48
CA VAL A 31 -4.95 6.67 -22.52
C VAL A 31 -4.69 5.53 -23.51
N GLY A 32 -5.07 4.30 -23.20
CA GLY A 32 -4.73 3.11 -23.98
C GLY A 32 -5.58 2.86 -25.22
N GLY A 33 -6.67 3.64 -25.43
CA GLY A 33 -7.52 3.54 -26.60
C GLY A 33 -8.08 2.13 -26.83
N THR A 34 -8.14 1.71 -28.11
CA THR A 34 -8.66 0.38 -28.49
C THR A 34 -7.81 -0.77 -27.96
N ALA A 35 -6.49 -0.59 -27.82
CA ALA A 35 -5.61 -1.60 -27.26
C ALA A 35 -6.01 -1.92 -25.81
N ALA A 36 -6.17 -0.90 -24.97
CA ALA A 36 -6.59 -1.11 -23.59
C ALA A 36 -7.99 -1.71 -23.45
N ALA A 37 -8.91 -1.42 -24.39
CA ALA A 37 -10.29 -1.92 -24.32
C ALA A 37 -10.40 -3.46 -24.45
N THR A 38 -9.40 -4.12 -25.05
CA THR A 38 -9.38 -5.58 -25.24
C THR A 38 -8.63 -6.33 -24.13
N LEU A 39 -7.86 -5.62 -23.29
CA LEU A 39 -7.08 -6.23 -22.21
C LEU A 39 -7.93 -6.49 -20.97
N GLY A 40 -7.69 -7.62 -20.28
CA GLY A 40 -8.25 -7.88 -18.96
C GLY A 40 -7.52 -7.08 -17.86
N ASP A 41 -8.22 -6.81 -16.76
CA ASP A 41 -7.62 -6.10 -15.61
C ASP A 41 -6.43 -6.87 -15.03
N ASP A 42 -6.52 -8.19 -14.90
CA ASP A 42 -5.42 -9.04 -14.42
C ASP A 42 -4.20 -9.02 -15.35
N GLU A 43 -4.40 -8.80 -16.64
CA GLU A 43 -3.33 -8.68 -17.63
C GLU A 43 -2.58 -7.35 -17.47
N ILE A 44 -3.32 -6.25 -17.32
CA ILE A 44 -2.77 -4.91 -17.05
C ILE A 44 -2.01 -4.91 -15.72
N LEU A 45 -2.64 -5.39 -14.65
CA LEU A 45 -2.03 -5.44 -13.31
C LEU A 45 -0.84 -6.42 -13.27
N GLY A 46 -0.89 -7.51 -14.03
CA GLY A 46 0.23 -8.44 -14.18
C GLY A 46 1.44 -7.81 -14.87
N ALA A 47 1.21 -6.97 -15.88
CA ALA A 47 2.28 -6.22 -16.55
C ALA A 47 2.90 -5.16 -15.59
N TYR A 48 2.07 -4.43 -14.88
CA TYR A 48 2.50 -3.52 -13.81
C TYR A 48 3.36 -4.24 -12.76
N ARG A 49 2.87 -5.35 -12.20
CA ARG A 49 3.60 -6.14 -11.20
C ARG A 49 4.96 -6.60 -11.72
N THR A 50 5.03 -7.05 -12.98
CA THR A 50 6.28 -7.46 -13.62
C THR A 50 7.26 -6.29 -13.71
N ALA A 51 6.78 -5.12 -14.12
CA ALA A 51 7.61 -3.92 -14.22
C ALA A 51 8.13 -3.44 -12.85
N ARG A 52 7.31 -3.56 -11.79
CA ARG A 52 7.73 -3.22 -10.41
C ARG A 52 8.65 -4.24 -9.76
N ALA A 53 8.69 -5.48 -10.28
CA ALA A 53 9.62 -6.52 -9.83
C ALA A 53 11.03 -6.39 -10.44
N ASP A 54 11.25 -5.42 -11.34
CA ASP A 54 12.53 -5.16 -11.98
C ASP A 54 13.58 -4.76 -10.92
N PRO A 55 14.79 -5.33 -10.92
CA PRO A 55 15.87 -4.91 -10.02
C PRO A 55 16.27 -3.44 -10.16
N GLU A 56 16.01 -2.82 -11.33
CA GLU A 56 16.26 -1.41 -11.58
C GLU A 56 15.07 -0.50 -11.22
N ALA A 57 14.03 -1.05 -10.55
CA ALA A 57 12.89 -0.27 -10.12
C ALA A 57 13.32 0.88 -9.19
N GLY A 58 12.91 2.09 -9.55
CA GLY A 58 13.12 3.29 -8.75
C GLY A 58 12.03 3.47 -7.68
N TRP A 59 12.14 4.55 -6.93
CA TRP A 59 11.19 4.86 -5.86
C TRP A 59 9.80 5.21 -6.38
N PHE A 60 8.80 4.66 -5.69
CA PHE A 60 7.40 4.91 -5.99
C PHE A 60 6.98 6.31 -5.48
N PRO A 61 6.22 7.09 -6.24
CA PRO A 61 5.66 6.76 -7.56
C PRO A 61 6.48 7.28 -8.75
N ASP A 62 7.66 7.87 -8.55
CA ASP A 62 8.46 8.47 -9.63
C ASP A 62 8.81 7.43 -10.72
N ASP A 63 9.01 6.17 -10.31
CA ASP A 63 9.28 5.04 -11.20
C ASP A 63 8.10 4.65 -12.12
N LEU A 64 6.89 5.14 -11.86
CA LEU A 64 5.73 4.82 -12.68
C LEU A 64 5.88 5.28 -14.14
N VAL A 65 6.75 6.24 -14.41
CA VAL A 65 7.11 6.64 -15.78
C VAL A 65 7.79 5.47 -16.52
N ARG A 66 8.78 4.82 -15.90
CA ARG A 66 9.45 3.63 -16.45
C ARG A 66 8.46 2.46 -16.55
N VAL A 67 7.68 2.26 -15.51
CA VAL A 67 6.66 1.21 -15.42
C VAL A 67 5.66 1.30 -16.57
N TYR A 68 5.11 2.49 -16.85
CA TYR A 68 4.18 2.67 -17.97
C TYR A 68 4.83 2.28 -19.31
N LYS A 69 6.07 2.74 -19.57
CA LYS A 69 6.78 2.41 -20.83
C LYS A 69 6.98 0.91 -21.00
N GLN A 70 7.34 0.20 -19.94
CA GLN A 70 7.45 -1.27 -19.97
C GLN A 70 6.10 -1.93 -20.20
N MET A 71 5.04 -1.45 -19.55
CA MET A 71 3.67 -1.93 -19.77
C MET A 71 3.22 -1.68 -21.22
N ALA A 72 3.47 -0.49 -21.75
CA ALA A 72 3.10 -0.12 -23.11
C ALA A 72 3.79 -1.02 -24.14
N ALA A 73 5.09 -1.25 -23.99
CA ALA A 73 5.83 -2.16 -24.88
C ALA A 73 5.32 -3.60 -24.80
N LYS A 74 4.97 -4.10 -23.59
CA LYS A 74 4.50 -5.46 -23.38
C LYS A 74 3.08 -5.70 -23.86
N LEU A 75 2.19 -4.70 -23.69
CA LEU A 75 0.75 -4.82 -23.92
C LEU A 75 0.29 -4.18 -25.24
N GLY A 76 1.21 -3.58 -26.01
CA GLY A 76 0.86 -2.85 -27.23
C GLY A 76 0.05 -1.57 -26.97
N LEU A 77 0.23 -0.94 -25.80
CA LEU A 77 -0.42 0.32 -25.47
C LEU A 77 0.28 1.49 -26.18
N PRO A 78 -0.44 2.59 -26.49
CA PRO A 78 0.19 3.80 -26.98
C PRO A 78 1.22 4.36 -25.97
N ASP A 79 2.40 4.79 -26.47
CA ASP A 79 3.41 5.50 -25.70
C ASP A 79 3.58 6.92 -26.26
N ALA A 80 2.50 7.70 -26.21
CA ALA A 80 2.51 9.09 -26.63
C ALA A 80 3.13 10.00 -25.54
N PRO A 81 3.68 11.17 -25.91
CA PRO A 81 4.21 12.13 -24.95
C PRO A 81 3.20 12.43 -23.82
N GLY A 82 3.65 12.35 -22.59
CA GLY A 82 2.84 12.62 -21.39
C GLY A 82 2.05 11.42 -20.84
N PHE A 83 1.94 10.28 -21.55
CA PHE A 83 1.17 9.13 -21.05
C PHE A 83 1.87 8.44 -19.86
N ALA A 84 3.17 8.30 -19.93
CA ALA A 84 3.97 7.72 -18.87
C ALA A 84 4.01 8.63 -17.63
N GLU A 85 4.26 9.92 -17.84
CA GLU A 85 4.19 10.93 -16.78
C GLU A 85 2.80 11.02 -16.18
N GLY A 86 1.76 10.88 -17.03
CA GLY A 86 0.37 10.86 -16.60
C GLY A 86 0.05 9.72 -15.63
N LEU A 87 0.65 8.53 -15.79
CA LEU A 87 0.47 7.46 -14.80
C LEU A 87 1.04 7.85 -13.44
N ARG A 88 2.26 8.41 -13.40
CA ARG A 88 2.85 8.93 -12.16
C ARG A 88 1.97 10.02 -11.54
N ASP A 89 1.54 10.99 -12.34
CA ASP A 89 0.79 12.15 -11.86
C ASP A 89 -0.64 11.78 -11.45
N SER A 90 -1.20 10.67 -11.99
CA SER A 90 -2.52 10.18 -11.61
C SER A 90 -2.62 9.75 -10.14
N VAL A 91 -1.50 9.49 -9.47
CA VAL A 91 -1.43 9.05 -8.06
C VAL A 91 -2.17 10.01 -7.12
N VAL A 92 -2.20 11.31 -7.44
CA VAL A 92 -2.91 12.32 -6.65
C VAL A 92 -4.44 12.10 -6.63
N ASN A 93 -4.97 11.34 -7.61
CA ASN A 93 -6.39 11.06 -7.78
C ASN A 93 -6.75 9.59 -7.48
N TRP A 94 -5.81 8.79 -7.00
CA TRP A 94 -6.11 7.40 -6.67
C TRP A 94 -7.12 7.33 -5.53
N PRO A 95 -8.20 6.52 -5.67
CA PRO A 95 -9.25 6.50 -4.67
C PRO A 95 -8.83 5.76 -3.40
N ALA A 96 -9.39 6.15 -2.27
CA ALA A 96 -9.38 5.30 -1.08
C ALA A 96 -10.28 4.07 -1.31
N PHE A 97 -9.97 2.94 -0.66
CA PHE A 97 -10.97 1.87 -0.56
C PHE A 97 -12.22 2.41 0.15
N PRO A 98 -13.43 1.93 -0.23
CA PRO A 98 -14.69 2.50 0.25
C PRO A 98 -14.85 2.56 1.77
N ASP A 99 -14.19 1.66 2.47
CA ASP A 99 -14.24 1.53 3.93
C ASP A 99 -13.12 2.30 4.67
N SER A 100 -12.07 2.76 3.96
CA SER A 100 -10.85 3.26 4.60
C SER A 100 -11.08 4.51 5.44
N VAL A 101 -11.76 5.52 4.89
CA VAL A 101 -11.91 6.81 5.57
C VAL A 101 -12.69 6.67 6.89
N GLU A 102 -13.82 5.97 6.86
CA GLU A 102 -14.66 5.81 8.04
C GLU A 102 -14.01 4.88 9.09
N ALA A 103 -13.38 3.80 8.64
CA ALA A 103 -12.67 2.91 9.54
C ALA A 103 -11.50 3.61 10.24
N LEU A 104 -10.71 4.43 9.52
CA LEU A 104 -9.62 5.21 10.11
C LEU A 104 -10.12 6.22 11.17
N LYS A 105 -11.25 6.90 10.92
CA LYS A 105 -11.86 7.77 11.92
C LYS A 105 -12.24 7.04 13.21
N ARG A 106 -12.78 5.82 13.10
CA ARG A 106 -13.13 4.96 14.23
C ARG A 106 -11.88 4.52 14.99
N LEU A 107 -10.87 4.01 14.29
CA LEU A 107 -9.62 3.52 14.85
C LEU A 107 -8.85 4.62 15.59
N ARG A 108 -8.85 5.85 15.05
CA ARG A 108 -8.19 7.01 15.66
C ARG A 108 -8.74 7.40 17.04
N LYS A 109 -9.97 6.98 17.38
CA LYS A 109 -10.53 7.22 18.72
C LYS A 109 -9.80 6.45 19.82
N ARG A 110 -9.09 5.38 19.48
CA ARG A 110 -8.44 4.46 20.43
C ARG A 110 -6.93 4.33 20.26
N PHE A 111 -6.42 4.60 19.08
CA PHE A 111 -5.02 4.36 18.73
C PHE A 111 -4.38 5.59 18.09
N ARG A 112 -3.08 5.72 18.29
CA ARG A 112 -2.25 6.55 17.43
C ARG A 112 -2.13 5.88 16.06
N LEU A 113 -2.35 6.61 14.97
CA LEU A 113 -2.24 6.08 13.62
C LEU A 113 -0.98 6.61 12.94
N VAL A 114 -0.18 5.71 12.37
CA VAL A 114 1.08 6.05 11.72
C VAL A 114 1.13 5.46 10.32
N ALA A 115 1.32 6.30 9.30
CA ALA A 115 1.54 5.81 7.94
C ALA A 115 2.98 5.30 7.77
N MET A 116 3.12 4.13 7.10
CA MET A 116 4.39 3.51 6.72
C MET A 116 4.34 3.13 5.25
N THR A 117 4.86 3.95 4.33
CA THR A 117 4.69 3.72 2.90
C THR A 117 5.99 3.86 2.10
N ASN A 118 6.15 3.01 1.07
CA ASN A 118 7.22 3.16 0.08
C ASN A 118 6.98 4.37 -0.86
N ALA A 119 5.88 5.08 -0.72
CA ALA A 119 5.62 6.28 -1.50
C ALA A 119 6.49 7.45 -1.04
N ARG A 120 6.85 8.35 -2.00
CA ARG A 120 7.49 9.62 -1.72
C ARG A 120 6.58 10.53 -0.90
N HIS A 121 7.13 11.51 -0.19
CA HIS A 121 6.38 12.48 0.64
C HIS A 121 5.26 13.13 -0.13
N TRP A 122 5.53 13.64 -1.35
CA TRP A 122 4.52 14.34 -2.14
C TRP A 122 3.27 13.48 -2.42
N ALA A 123 3.47 12.20 -2.72
CA ALA A 123 2.37 11.27 -2.96
C ALA A 123 1.62 10.94 -1.66
N LEU A 124 2.36 10.71 -0.56
CA LEU A 124 1.76 10.46 0.76
C LEU A 124 0.92 11.64 1.23
N ASP A 125 1.33 12.89 0.95
CA ASP A 125 0.55 14.09 1.29
C ASP A 125 -0.80 14.13 0.57
N HIS A 126 -0.85 13.74 -0.70
CA HIS A 126 -2.12 13.62 -1.44
C HIS A 126 -2.97 12.47 -0.92
N MET A 127 -2.38 11.30 -0.71
CA MET A 127 -3.08 10.13 -0.15
C MET A 127 -3.64 10.41 1.24
N SER A 128 -2.89 11.10 2.10
CA SER A 128 -3.36 11.49 3.43
C SER A 128 -4.61 12.38 3.35
N ARG A 129 -4.61 13.38 2.47
CA ARG A 129 -5.79 14.23 2.22
C ARG A 129 -6.98 13.42 1.72
N THR A 130 -6.78 12.49 0.77
CA THR A 130 -7.82 11.57 0.29
C THR A 130 -8.42 10.74 1.42
N LEU A 131 -7.60 10.36 2.42
CA LEU A 131 -8.02 9.61 3.60
C LEU A 131 -8.60 10.48 4.73
N GLY A 132 -8.65 11.82 4.57
CA GLY A 132 -9.13 12.77 5.57
C GLY A 132 -8.12 13.11 6.66
N ASP A 133 -6.83 13.04 6.34
CA ASP A 133 -5.69 13.34 7.23
C ASP A 133 -5.76 12.60 8.58
N PRO A 134 -5.85 11.28 8.58
CA PRO A 134 -6.10 10.51 9.80
C PRO A 134 -4.85 10.28 10.65
N PHE A 135 -3.65 10.47 10.10
CA PHE A 135 -2.40 10.05 10.73
C PHE A 135 -1.84 11.07 11.72
N ASP A 136 -1.40 10.57 12.86
CA ASP A 136 -0.66 11.35 13.86
C ASP A 136 0.84 11.46 13.52
N ASP A 137 1.35 10.54 12.70
CA ASP A 137 2.70 10.55 12.14
C ASP A 137 2.74 9.86 10.77
N ARG A 138 3.68 10.27 9.92
CA ARG A 138 3.80 9.76 8.56
C ARG A 138 5.26 9.49 8.24
N VAL A 139 5.55 8.27 7.81
CA VAL A 139 6.88 7.84 7.38
C VAL A 139 6.81 7.35 5.94
N SER A 140 7.66 7.91 5.12
CA SER A 140 7.79 7.63 3.69
C SER A 140 9.19 7.10 3.36
N VAL A 141 9.41 6.70 2.11
CA VAL A 141 10.75 6.34 1.63
C VAL A 141 11.73 7.52 1.71
N ASP A 142 11.24 8.77 1.63
CA ASP A 142 12.11 9.95 1.73
C ASP A 142 12.72 10.14 3.11
N ASP A 143 12.03 9.67 4.17
CA ASP A 143 12.55 9.70 5.54
C ASP A 143 13.60 8.62 5.79
N VAL A 144 13.34 7.41 5.26
CA VAL A 144 14.10 6.20 5.61
C VAL A 144 15.24 5.94 4.64
N ARG A 145 15.05 6.26 3.36
CA ARG A 145 15.95 5.95 2.24
C ARG A 145 16.07 4.46 1.89
N PHE A 146 15.21 3.64 2.45
CA PHE A 146 15.00 2.24 2.13
C PHE A 146 13.52 1.98 1.90
N GLU A 147 13.19 1.05 1.01
CA GLU A 147 11.81 0.61 0.80
C GLU A 147 11.53 -0.68 1.57
N LYS A 148 10.31 -0.85 2.07
CA LYS A 148 9.84 -2.16 2.50
C LYS A 148 9.95 -3.14 1.32
N PRO A 149 10.44 -4.37 1.50
CA PRO A 149 10.56 -5.11 2.75
C PRO A 149 11.91 -4.99 3.49
N ASP A 150 12.73 -3.96 3.21
CA ASP A 150 13.99 -3.81 3.94
C ASP A 150 13.70 -3.63 5.45
N PRO A 151 14.36 -4.42 6.33
CA PRO A 151 14.16 -4.33 7.78
C PRO A 151 14.54 -2.98 8.38
N GLN A 152 15.41 -2.21 7.72
CA GLN A 152 15.78 -0.86 8.17
C GLN A 152 14.58 0.08 8.20
N TYR A 153 13.60 -0.11 7.29
CA TYR A 153 12.36 0.66 7.31
C TYR A 153 11.61 0.48 8.64
N PHE A 154 11.43 -0.77 9.05
CA PHE A 154 10.74 -1.11 10.30
C PHE A 154 11.53 -0.68 11.53
N ALA A 155 12.85 -0.80 11.49
CA ALA A 155 13.72 -0.34 12.57
C ALA A 155 13.66 1.18 12.77
N PHE A 156 13.62 1.95 11.66
CA PHE A 156 13.47 3.41 11.71
C PHE A 156 12.14 3.80 12.37
N VAL A 157 11.02 3.22 11.94
CA VAL A 157 9.70 3.53 12.51
C VAL A 157 9.62 3.14 13.98
N ARG A 158 10.14 1.97 14.34
CA ARG A 158 10.25 1.55 15.75
C ARG A 158 11.06 2.53 16.59
N GLY A 159 12.23 2.96 16.09
CA GLY A 159 13.07 3.96 16.76
C GLY A 159 12.34 5.28 16.95
N ARG A 160 11.63 5.76 15.91
CA ARG A 160 10.82 6.99 15.96
C ARG A 160 9.69 6.90 17.00
N LEU A 161 8.99 5.76 17.06
CA LEU A 161 7.94 5.52 18.07
C LEU A 161 8.49 5.41 19.49
N SER A 162 9.70 4.85 19.67
CA SER A 162 10.34 4.74 20.98
C SER A 162 10.68 6.09 21.60
N THR A 163 10.94 7.13 20.80
CA THR A 163 11.15 8.50 21.31
C THR A 163 9.90 9.10 21.95
N LEU A 164 8.72 8.51 21.67
CA LEU A 164 7.43 8.87 22.28
C LEU A 164 7.09 7.98 23.49
N GLY A 165 8.03 7.15 23.95
CA GLY A 165 7.82 6.21 25.06
C GLY A 165 7.02 4.96 24.70
N LEU A 166 6.73 4.73 23.40
CA LEU A 166 5.99 3.56 22.93
C LEU A 166 6.92 2.35 22.84
N GLN A 167 6.46 1.23 23.39
CA GLN A 167 7.18 -0.02 23.39
C GLN A 167 6.86 -0.83 22.12
N PHE A 168 7.65 -1.84 21.84
CA PHE A 168 7.46 -2.69 20.65
C PHE A 168 6.12 -3.42 20.68
N GLU A 169 5.73 -3.88 21.87
CA GLU A 169 4.49 -4.60 22.13
C GLU A 169 3.22 -3.73 21.97
N ASP A 170 3.40 -2.41 22.01
CA ASP A 170 2.31 -1.44 21.79
C ASP A 170 1.89 -1.34 20.32
N ILE A 171 2.66 -1.93 19.37
CA ILE A 171 2.52 -1.72 17.93
C ILE A 171 1.80 -2.90 17.28
N LEU A 172 0.75 -2.62 16.52
CA LEU A 172 0.15 -3.54 15.55
C LEU A 172 0.38 -2.98 14.14
N HIS A 173 1.04 -3.75 13.28
CA HIS A 173 1.23 -3.38 11.88
C HIS A 173 0.09 -3.89 11.02
N VAL A 174 -0.57 -3.01 10.28
CA VAL A 174 -1.77 -3.28 9.47
C VAL A 174 -1.44 -3.08 8.00
N ALA A 175 -1.54 -4.13 7.18
CA ALA A 175 -1.15 -4.08 5.78
C ALA A 175 -1.85 -5.13 4.92
N GLN A 176 -1.91 -4.86 3.61
CA GLN A 176 -2.37 -5.82 2.59
C GLN A 176 -1.22 -6.67 2.05
N SER A 177 -0.02 -6.09 1.87
CA SER A 177 1.06 -6.75 1.15
C SER A 177 1.73 -7.83 1.99
N GLN A 178 1.65 -9.07 1.52
CA GLN A 178 2.40 -10.19 2.09
C GLN A 178 3.91 -10.01 1.86
N TYR A 179 4.30 -9.45 0.69
CA TYR A 179 5.69 -9.26 0.31
C TYR A 179 6.36 -8.11 1.06
N HIS A 180 5.77 -6.90 0.99
CA HIS A 180 6.41 -5.70 1.54
C HIS A 180 6.26 -5.59 3.06
N ASP A 181 5.21 -6.19 3.64
CA ASP A 181 4.80 -5.91 5.00
C ASP A 181 4.69 -7.16 5.88
N ILE A 182 3.69 -8.02 5.64
CA ILE A 182 3.31 -9.09 6.57
C ILE A 182 4.48 -10.06 6.80
N GLY A 183 5.14 -10.50 5.73
CA GLY A 183 6.26 -11.45 5.83
C GLY A 183 7.44 -10.92 6.61
N VAL A 184 7.90 -9.71 6.30
CA VAL A 184 9.05 -9.09 6.97
C VAL A 184 8.71 -8.67 8.40
N ALA A 185 7.56 -8.05 8.62
CA ALA A 185 7.15 -7.63 9.97
C ALA A 185 7.04 -8.81 10.93
N LYS A 186 6.49 -9.95 10.49
CA LYS A 186 6.46 -11.19 11.30
C LYS A 186 7.86 -11.70 11.64
N LYS A 187 8.77 -11.72 10.66
CA LYS A 187 10.18 -12.13 10.90
C LYS A 187 10.88 -11.22 11.89
N LEU A 188 10.52 -9.94 11.94
CA LEU A 188 11.03 -8.96 12.89
C LEU A 188 10.33 -9.00 14.27
N GLY A 189 9.32 -9.87 14.43
CA GLY A 189 8.60 -10.07 15.70
C GLY A 189 7.40 -9.15 15.92
N TYR A 190 7.01 -8.34 14.92
CA TYR A 190 5.80 -7.52 15.01
C TYR A 190 4.53 -8.37 15.12
N LYS A 191 3.55 -7.84 15.83
CA LYS A 191 2.16 -8.27 15.65
C LYS A 191 1.63 -7.66 14.37
N VAL A 192 1.02 -8.49 13.53
CA VAL A 192 0.54 -8.07 12.21
C VAL A 192 -0.94 -8.37 12.02
N CYS A 193 -1.61 -7.42 11.38
CA CYS A 193 -2.98 -7.56 10.91
C CYS A 193 -3.00 -7.51 9.37
N TRP A 194 -3.36 -8.62 8.75
CA TRP A 194 -3.48 -8.70 7.29
C TRP A 194 -4.87 -8.26 6.86
N ILE A 195 -4.93 -7.25 6.00
CA ILE A 195 -6.15 -6.82 5.32
C ILE A 195 -6.14 -7.42 3.91
N GLU A 196 -6.79 -8.57 3.73
CA GLU A 196 -6.82 -9.31 2.47
C GLU A 196 -7.78 -8.64 1.47
N ARG A 197 -7.36 -7.47 0.91
CA ARG A 197 -8.17 -6.68 -0.03
C ARG A 197 -8.60 -7.45 -1.28
N ARG A 198 -7.84 -8.46 -1.67
CA ARG A 198 -8.13 -9.30 -2.82
C ARG A 198 -8.85 -10.61 -2.49
N LYS A 199 -9.53 -10.69 -1.33
CA LYS A 199 -10.31 -11.89 -0.97
C LYS A 199 -11.35 -12.22 -2.05
N GLY A 200 -11.26 -13.45 -2.58
CA GLY A 200 -12.14 -13.92 -3.66
C GLY A 200 -11.71 -13.52 -5.08
N LEU A 201 -10.68 -12.69 -5.23
CA LEU A 201 -10.08 -12.37 -6.54
C LEU A 201 -8.92 -13.33 -6.83
N LYS A 202 -8.66 -13.57 -8.12
CA LYS A 202 -7.55 -14.43 -8.54
C LYS A 202 -6.21 -13.69 -8.46
N GLY A 203 -5.15 -14.43 -8.11
CA GLY A 203 -3.77 -13.97 -8.17
C GLY A 203 -3.47 -12.79 -7.23
N PHE A 204 -2.38 -12.11 -7.50
CA PHE A 204 -1.82 -11.05 -6.66
C PHE A 204 -2.15 -9.63 -7.16
N GLY A 205 -2.89 -9.50 -8.29
CA GLY A 205 -3.15 -8.20 -8.92
C GLY A 205 -1.86 -7.46 -9.23
N GLY A 206 -1.79 -6.19 -8.81
CA GLY A 206 -0.59 -5.36 -8.92
C GLY A 206 0.46 -5.59 -7.83
N THR A 207 0.13 -6.32 -6.76
CA THR A 207 1.05 -6.56 -5.64
C THR A 207 2.06 -7.66 -5.96
N LEU A 208 3.32 -7.49 -5.51
CA LEU A 208 4.36 -8.50 -5.70
C LEU A 208 3.96 -9.83 -5.02
N ALA A 209 4.17 -10.92 -5.76
CA ALA A 209 3.82 -12.26 -5.30
C ALA A 209 4.82 -12.79 -4.27
N VAL A 210 4.34 -13.66 -3.39
CA VAL A 210 5.16 -14.46 -2.48
C VAL A 210 4.99 -15.93 -2.79
N ALA A 211 6.00 -16.75 -2.50
CA ALA A 211 5.92 -18.21 -2.69
C ALA A 211 4.94 -18.82 -1.68
N GLU A 212 4.96 -18.34 -0.43
CA GLU A 212 4.10 -18.81 0.65
C GLU A 212 3.53 -17.62 1.42
N LEU A 213 2.26 -17.72 1.82
CA LEU A 213 1.62 -16.71 2.65
C LEU A 213 2.10 -16.86 4.09
N THR A 214 2.51 -15.75 4.68
CA THR A 214 2.82 -15.66 6.11
C THR A 214 1.53 -15.61 6.91
N GLN A 215 1.39 -16.48 7.91
CA GLN A 215 0.24 -16.49 8.82
C GLN A 215 0.26 -15.22 9.70
N PRO A 216 -0.75 -14.34 9.60
CA PRO A 216 -0.84 -13.13 10.42
C PRO A 216 -1.36 -13.46 11.84
N ASP A 217 -1.20 -12.49 12.77
CA ASP A 217 -1.84 -12.58 14.09
C ASP A 217 -3.35 -12.26 14.03
N TYR A 218 -3.72 -11.34 13.14
CA TYR A 218 -5.11 -10.93 12.84
C TYR A 218 -5.34 -10.91 11.34
N HIS A 219 -6.53 -11.30 10.91
CA HIS A 219 -6.88 -11.38 9.50
C HIS A 219 -8.29 -10.85 9.26
N PHE A 220 -8.41 -9.85 8.38
CA PHE A 220 -9.68 -9.29 7.93
C PHE A 220 -9.65 -9.09 6.41
N THR A 221 -10.81 -9.01 5.80
CA THR A 221 -10.94 -8.73 4.36
C THR A 221 -11.15 -7.24 4.08
N THR A 222 -11.51 -6.49 5.12
CA THR A 222 -11.78 -5.04 5.05
C THR A 222 -11.20 -4.35 6.29
N LEU A 223 -10.89 -3.06 6.18
CA LEU A 223 -10.48 -2.27 7.33
C LEU A 223 -11.67 -2.02 8.29
N ALA A 224 -12.89 -1.93 7.74
CA ALA A 224 -14.11 -1.86 8.54
C ALA A 224 -14.24 -3.07 9.47
N GLY A 225 -13.94 -4.29 8.96
CA GLY A 225 -13.97 -5.50 9.79
C GLY A 225 -12.97 -5.47 10.95
N LEU A 226 -11.78 -4.88 10.76
CA LEU A 226 -10.84 -4.62 11.85
C LEU A 226 -11.43 -3.63 12.88
N ALA A 227 -12.01 -2.51 12.40
CA ALA A 227 -12.62 -1.53 13.28
C ALA A 227 -13.78 -2.11 14.09
N ASP A 228 -14.64 -2.92 13.47
CA ASP A 228 -15.75 -3.61 14.14
C ASP A 228 -15.24 -4.55 15.25
N ALA A 229 -14.20 -5.33 14.96
CA ALA A 229 -13.61 -6.26 15.92
C ALA A 229 -12.91 -5.56 17.10
N ILE A 230 -12.46 -4.32 16.93
CA ILE A 230 -11.84 -3.51 17.98
C ILE A 230 -12.90 -2.87 18.89
N GLU A 231 -14.08 -2.57 18.37
CA GLU A 231 -15.18 -1.95 19.12
C GLU A 231 -16.06 -2.98 19.85
N ALA A 232 -16.01 -4.26 19.43
CA ALA A 232 -16.73 -5.37 20.04
C ALA A 232 -16.12 -5.80 21.39
#